data_dc573d5b7ad36570d7c17ce36e370161
#
_entry.id   dc573d5b7ad36570d7c17ce36e370161
#
_cell.length_a   1.000
_cell.length_b   1.000
_cell.length_c   1.000
_cell.angle_alpha   90.00
_cell.angle_beta   90.00
_cell.angle_gamma   90.00
#
_symmetry.space_group_name_H-M   'P 1'
#
loop_
_entity.id
_entity.type
_entity.pdbx_description
1 polymer ?
#
loop_
_entity_poly.entity_id
_entity_poly.type
_entity_poly.pdbx_seq_one_letter_code
_entity_poly.pdbx_strand_id
1 'polypeptide(L)'
;MKNIHERVIEAPVQSVAGLLNNLGQPEDRLWPSEKWVPMVMDRPLAVGAAGGHGEIRYRVTEFEPGKRVRFAFHPKSGIDGTHEMTLVALGKRRCRLRHEFHGRPTGFMRILLPLVVIHLHNALLEDLLDNAQRAATGAVAKPATWSWWVRLWHWIVERPMVKAHQANMAFARR
;
A
#
# COMPACT_ATOMS: atom_id res chain seq x y z
N MET A 1 17.50 5.10 -3.18
CA MET A 1 16.40 5.39 -4.11
C MET A 1 15.24 5.99 -3.34
N LYS A 2 14.62 7.02 -3.89
CA LYS A 2 13.43 7.68 -3.32
C LYS A 2 12.29 7.55 -4.32
N ASN A 3 11.09 7.21 -3.84
CA ASN A 3 9.88 7.13 -4.66
C ASN A 3 8.71 7.74 -3.89
N ILE A 4 7.95 8.61 -4.52
CA ILE A 4 6.86 9.37 -3.90
C ILE A 4 5.61 9.27 -4.76
N HIS A 5 4.49 8.95 -4.12
CA HIS A 5 3.15 9.01 -4.66
C HIS A 5 2.26 9.80 -3.73
N GLU A 6 1.49 10.75 -4.27
CA GLU A 6 0.58 11.54 -3.45
C GLU A 6 -0.70 11.91 -4.19
N ARG A 7 -1.77 12.10 -3.45
CA ARG A 7 -3.06 12.53 -3.97
C ARG A 7 -3.66 13.61 -3.06
N VAL A 8 -4.04 14.73 -3.68
CA VAL A 8 -4.92 15.70 -3.02
C VAL A 8 -6.35 15.20 -3.18
N ILE A 9 -7.05 15.08 -2.07
CA ILE A 9 -8.43 14.57 -1.99
C ILE A 9 -9.32 15.72 -1.49
N GLU A 10 -10.37 16.02 -2.25
CA GLU A 10 -11.33 17.09 -1.95
C GLU A 10 -12.35 16.61 -0.90
N ALA A 11 -11.84 16.27 0.29
CA ALA A 11 -12.60 15.82 1.45
C ALA A 11 -11.88 16.22 2.75
N PRO A 12 -12.60 16.31 3.89
CA PRO A 12 -11.99 16.50 5.18
C PRO A 12 -10.98 15.39 5.51
N VAL A 13 -9.91 15.73 6.22
CA VAL A 13 -8.88 14.78 6.62
C VAL A 13 -9.43 13.56 7.38
N GLN A 14 -10.48 13.75 8.16
CA GLN A 14 -11.15 12.70 8.93
C GLN A 14 -11.74 11.60 8.04
N SER A 15 -12.17 11.93 6.83
CA SER A 15 -12.71 10.95 5.87
C SER A 15 -11.65 9.92 5.40
N VAL A 16 -10.37 10.23 5.52
CA VAL A 16 -9.25 9.37 5.11
C VAL A 16 -8.51 8.81 6.33
N ALA A 17 -8.57 9.49 7.48
CA ALA A 17 -7.85 9.10 8.69
C ALA A 17 -8.21 7.68 9.17
N GLY A 18 -9.49 7.32 9.15
CA GLY A 18 -9.96 5.98 9.51
C GLY A 18 -9.46 4.89 8.55
N LEU A 19 -9.34 5.21 7.25
CA LEU A 19 -8.79 4.28 6.26
C LEU A 19 -7.32 3.99 6.56
N LEU A 20 -6.53 5.02 6.89
CA LEU A 20 -5.12 4.86 7.24
C LEU A 20 -4.93 4.03 8.51
N ASN A 21 -5.78 4.22 9.53
CA ASN A 21 -5.70 3.47 10.79
C ASN A 21 -5.97 1.97 10.61
N ASN A 22 -6.81 1.61 9.64
CA ASN A 22 -7.20 0.22 9.37
C ASN A 22 -6.33 -0.49 8.32
N LEU A 23 -5.25 0.16 7.87
CA LEU A 23 -4.36 -0.41 6.86
C LEU A 23 -3.81 -1.78 7.31
N GLY A 24 -4.00 -2.81 6.49
CA GLY A 24 -3.58 -4.18 6.76
C GLY A 24 -4.44 -4.94 7.77
N GLN A 25 -5.63 -4.42 8.14
CA GLN A 25 -6.61 -5.06 9.00
C GLN A 25 -7.74 -5.71 8.18
N PRO A 26 -8.59 -6.57 8.75
CA PRO A 26 -9.72 -7.19 8.04
C PRO A 26 -10.67 -6.19 7.38
N GLU A 27 -10.84 -5.00 7.96
CA GLU A 27 -11.70 -3.91 7.47
C GLU A 27 -10.96 -2.91 6.58
N ASP A 28 -9.76 -3.25 6.12
CA ASP A 28 -8.97 -2.38 5.26
C ASP A 28 -9.69 -2.08 3.95
N ARG A 29 -9.97 -0.81 3.71
CA ARG A 29 -10.58 -0.29 2.50
C ARG A 29 -9.63 0.61 1.71
N LEU A 30 -8.39 0.78 2.22
CA LEU A 30 -7.35 1.57 1.58
C LEU A 30 -6.54 0.71 0.62
N TRP A 31 -6.08 -0.45 1.08
CA TRP A 31 -5.31 -1.38 0.26
C TRP A 31 -6.19 -1.99 -0.85
N PRO A 32 -5.74 -2.02 -2.11
CA PRO A 32 -6.53 -2.52 -3.24
C PRO A 32 -6.51 -4.06 -3.36
N SER A 33 -7.00 -4.76 -2.33
CA SER A 33 -6.93 -6.23 -2.17
C SER A 33 -7.68 -7.02 -3.25
N GLU A 34 -8.61 -6.40 -3.97
CA GLU A 34 -9.29 -7.01 -5.10
C GLU A 34 -8.37 -7.21 -6.32
N LYS A 35 -7.30 -6.41 -6.42
CA LYS A 35 -6.34 -6.46 -7.53
C LYS A 35 -4.97 -6.97 -7.11
N TRP A 36 -4.53 -6.66 -5.90
CA TRP A 36 -3.18 -6.89 -5.40
C TRP A 36 -3.18 -7.87 -4.22
N VAL A 37 -2.04 -8.55 -4.00
CA VAL A 37 -1.87 -9.41 -2.82
C VAL A 37 -2.14 -8.58 -1.57
N PRO A 38 -3.07 -9.00 -0.69
CA PRO A 38 -3.44 -8.25 0.49
C PRO A 38 -2.26 -7.95 1.40
N MET A 39 -2.23 -6.74 1.91
CA MET A 39 -1.42 -6.40 3.06
C MET A 39 -2.07 -6.97 4.31
N VAL A 40 -1.30 -7.65 5.15
CA VAL A 40 -1.78 -8.24 6.40
C VAL A 40 -0.82 -7.87 7.52
N MET A 41 -1.36 -7.31 8.60
CA MET A 41 -0.62 -7.02 9.84
C MET A 41 -1.02 -8.00 10.93
N ASP A 42 -0.07 -8.36 11.82
CA ASP A 42 -0.26 -9.29 12.93
C ASP A 42 -1.21 -8.75 14.03
N ARG A 43 -1.39 -7.44 14.06
CA ARG A 43 -2.24 -6.71 15.02
C ARG A 43 -2.59 -5.33 14.48
N PRO A 44 -3.51 -4.57 15.11
CA PRO A 44 -3.76 -3.17 14.79
C PRO A 44 -2.46 -2.35 14.74
N LEU A 45 -2.41 -1.35 13.88
CA LEU A 45 -1.22 -0.52 13.70
C LEU A 45 -0.78 0.10 15.02
N ALA A 46 0.44 -0.20 15.40
CA ALA A 46 1.15 0.35 16.55
C ALA A 46 2.65 0.14 16.31
N VAL A 47 3.50 0.89 16.99
CA VAL A 47 4.96 0.64 16.95
C VAL A 47 5.25 -0.81 17.33
N GLY A 48 6.00 -1.51 16.49
CA GLY A 48 6.32 -2.92 16.66
C GLY A 48 5.37 -3.89 15.98
N ALA A 49 4.19 -3.47 15.49
CA ALA A 49 3.34 -4.33 14.66
C ALA A 49 4.11 -4.77 13.41
N ALA A 50 3.96 -6.03 13.03
CA ALA A 50 4.68 -6.64 11.92
C ALA A 50 3.72 -7.23 10.90
N GLY A 51 4.12 -7.24 9.65
CA GLY A 51 3.28 -7.75 8.57
C GLY A 51 3.95 -7.67 7.20
N GLY A 52 3.13 -7.55 6.18
CA GLY A 52 3.62 -7.44 4.81
C GLY A 52 2.57 -7.79 3.76
N HIS A 53 3.02 -7.86 2.53
CA HIS A 53 2.25 -8.36 1.38
C HIS A 53 3.16 -9.18 0.46
N GLY A 54 2.66 -10.27 -0.09
CA GLY A 54 3.49 -11.19 -0.88
C GLY A 54 4.74 -11.62 -0.10
N GLU A 55 5.90 -11.44 -0.68
CA GLU A 55 7.20 -11.75 -0.06
C GLU A 55 7.81 -10.56 0.72
N ILE A 56 7.22 -9.38 0.63
CA ILE A 56 7.71 -8.19 1.29
C ILE A 56 7.22 -8.15 2.74
N ARG A 57 8.17 -8.07 3.68
CA ARG A 57 7.90 -8.00 5.13
C ARG A 57 8.45 -6.72 5.71
N TYR A 58 7.74 -6.18 6.68
CA TYR A 58 8.12 -4.96 7.36
C TYR A 58 7.54 -4.87 8.77
N ARG A 59 8.03 -3.91 9.55
CA ARG A 59 7.60 -3.61 10.91
C ARG A 59 7.31 -2.12 11.03
N VAL A 60 6.26 -1.78 11.76
CA VAL A 60 5.93 -0.40 12.11
C VAL A 60 7.00 0.16 13.07
N THR A 61 7.60 1.28 12.69
CA THR A 61 8.60 2.01 13.48
C THR A 61 8.06 3.32 14.07
N GLU A 62 7.07 3.92 13.41
CA GLU A 62 6.40 5.13 13.88
C GLU A 62 4.91 5.05 13.54
N PHE A 63 4.04 5.48 14.46
CA PHE A 63 2.61 5.53 14.24
C PHE A 63 1.98 6.72 14.99
N GLU A 64 1.31 7.57 14.22
CA GLU A 64 0.43 8.62 14.70
C GLU A 64 -0.97 8.38 14.10
N PRO A 65 -1.97 7.96 14.90
CA PRO A 65 -3.29 7.63 14.39
C PRO A 65 -3.89 8.73 13.51
N GLY A 66 -4.34 8.33 12.31
CA GLY A 66 -4.95 9.24 11.34
C GLY A 66 -4.00 10.24 10.68
N LYS A 67 -2.70 10.15 10.93
CA LYS A 67 -1.72 11.10 10.39
C LYS A 67 -0.55 10.44 9.69
N ARG A 68 0.05 9.41 10.33
CA ARG A 68 1.31 8.84 9.84
C ARG A 68 1.48 7.40 10.29
N VAL A 69 1.99 6.58 9.38
CA VAL A 69 2.58 5.28 9.70
C VAL A 69 3.87 5.11 8.91
N ARG A 70 4.95 4.73 9.59
CA ARG A 70 6.24 4.40 8.97
C ARG A 70 6.58 2.94 9.23
N PHE A 71 7.08 2.29 8.20
CA PHE A 71 7.52 0.91 8.23
C PHE A 71 9.00 0.81 7.87
N ALA A 72 9.74 -0.04 8.57
CA ALA A 72 11.07 -0.49 8.17
C ALA A 72 10.96 -1.85 7.50
N PHE A 73 11.62 -2.03 6.36
CA PHE A 73 11.67 -3.32 5.68
C PHE A 73 12.44 -4.36 6.51
N HIS A 74 11.96 -5.60 6.49
CA HIS A 74 12.70 -6.71 7.05
C HIS A 74 13.87 -7.07 6.10
N PRO A 75 15.08 -7.38 6.63
CA PRO A 75 16.26 -7.66 5.79
C PRO A 75 16.03 -8.73 4.71
N LYS A 76 15.20 -9.75 5.02
CA LYS A 76 14.85 -10.81 4.05
C LYS A 76 14.07 -10.30 2.83
N SER A 77 13.50 -9.11 2.87
CA SER A 77 12.81 -8.51 1.73
C SER A 77 13.79 -8.00 0.64
N GLY A 78 15.10 -8.02 0.91
CA GLY A 78 16.12 -7.56 -0.03
C GLY A 78 16.13 -6.04 -0.25
N ILE A 79 15.52 -5.29 0.67
CA ILE A 79 15.45 -3.83 0.66
C ILE A 79 15.90 -3.32 2.03
N ASP A 80 16.91 -2.47 2.03
CA ASP A 80 17.35 -1.73 3.21
C ASP A 80 16.74 -0.34 3.17
N GLY A 81 15.83 -0.03 4.09
CA GLY A 81 15.12 1.24 4.09
C GLY A 81 13.76 1.23 4.76
N THR A 82 13.00 2.26 4.45
CA THR A 82 11.67 2.51 5.03
C THR A 82 10.67 2.94 3.97
N HIS A 83 9.40 2.78 4.27
CA HIS A 83 8.32 3.47 3.58
C HIS A 83 7.32 4.02 4.59
N GLU A 84 6.62 5.06 4.22
CA GLU A 84 5.64 5.70 5.11
C GLU A 84 4.41 6.18 4.35
N MET A 85 3.30 6.23 5.08
CA MET A 85 2.10 6.94 4.67
C MET A 85 1.91 8.14 5.58
N THR A 86 1.66 9.30 4.98
CA THR A 86 1.34 10.54 5.71
C THR A 86 0.04 11.14 5.20
N LEU A 87 -0.77 11.63 6.11
CA LEU A 87 -2.04 12.30 5.84
C LEU A 87 -2.02 13.70 6.46
N VAL A 88 -2.20 14.72 5.64
CA VAL A 88 -2.12 16.13 6.06
C VAL A 88 -3.36 16.88 5.61
N ALA A 89 -3.98 17.64 6.53
CA ALA A 89 -5.03 18.58 6.18
C ALA A 89 -4.47 19.78 5.40
N LEU A 90 -5.06 20.10 4.25
CA LEU A 90 -4.75 21.30 3.46
C LEU A 90 -5.82 22.38 3.61
N GLY A 91 -6.80 22.14 4.46
CA GLY A 91 -7.94 23.01 4.76
C GLY A 91 -9.12 22.20 5.32
N LYS A 92 -10.26 22.84 5.51
CA LYS A 92 -11.43 22.19 6.11
C LYS A 92 -12.01 21.06 5.24
N ARG A 93 -11.87 21.13 3.90
CA ARG A 93 -12.47 20.21 2.94
C ARG A 93 -11.44 19.63 1.96
N ARG A 94 -10.16 19.66 2.33
CA ARG A 94 -9.05 19.15 1.50
C ARG A 94 -8.00 18.53 2.36
N CYS A 95 -7.49 17.38 1.93
CA CYS A 95 -6.34 16.72 2.54
C CYS A 95 -5.41 16.14 1.49
N ARG A 96 -4.21 15.77 1.89
CA ARG A 96 -3.23 15.09 1.06
C ARG A 96 -2.82 13.80 1.72
N LEU A 97 -3.03 12.69 1.03
CA LEU A 97 -2.47 11.39 1.34
C LEU A 97 -1.21 11.20 0.52
N ARG A 98 -0.10 10.84 1.17
CA ARG A 98 1.20 10.64 0.53
C ARG A 98 1.85 9.37 1.02
N HIS A 99 2.39 8.59 0.08
CA HIS A 99 3.32 7.51 0.32
C HIS A 99 4.72 7.94 -0.09
N GLU A 100 5.70 7.64 0.76
CA GLU A 100 7.11 7.90 0.48
C GLU A 100 7.94 6.65 0.80
N PHE A 101 8.70 6.18 -0.18
CA PHE A 101 9.65 5.09 -0.06
C PHE A 101 11.07 5.64 -0.10
N HIS A 102 11.87 5.22 0.87
CA HIS A 102 13.31 5.44 0.92
C HIS A 102 14.01 4.10 1.10
N GLY A 103 14.75 3.63 0.12
CA GLY A 103 15.40 2.34 0.25
C GLY A 103 16.52 2.11 -0.76
N ARG A 104 17.35 1.15 -0.39
CA ARG A 104 18.44 0.64 -1.22
C ARG A 104 18.22 -0.87 -1.41
N PRO A 105 18.11 -1.35 -2.66
CA PRO A 105 17.99 -2.78 -2.92
C PRO A 105 19.31 -3.49 -2.59
N THR A 106 19.20 -4.71 -2.08
CA THR A 106 20.33 -5.58 -1.74
C THR A 106 20.19 -6.92 -2.49
N GLY A 107 21.29 -7.65 -2.63
CA GLY A 107 21.29 -8.95 -3.30
C GLY A 107 20.62 -8.91 -4.68
N PHE A 108 19.79 -9.91 -4.97
CA PHE A 108 19.06 -10.05 -6.23
C PHE A 108 18.05 -8.91 -6.46
N MET A 109 17.58 -8.26 -5.41
CA MET A 109 16.64 -7.12 -5.52
C MET A 109 17.26 -5.91 -6.26
N ARG A 110 18.60 -5.83 -6.36
CA ARG A 110 19.29 -4.80 -7.17
C ARG A 110 18.89 -4.86 -8.65
N ILE A 111 18.54 -6.06 -9.13
CA ILE A 111 18.10 -6.28 -10.51
C ILE A 111 16.57 -6.24 -10.58
N LEU A 112 15.90 -6.92 -9.66
CA LEU A 112 14.45 -7.10 -9.70
C LEU A 112 13.69 -5.79 -9.41
N LEU A 113 14.20 -4.98 -8.47
CA LEU A 113 13.53 -3.74 -8.08
C LEU A 113 13.36 -2.77 -9.26
N PRO A 114 14.41 -2.35 -9.99
CA PRO A 114 14.27 -1.40 -11.09
C PRO A 114 13.53 -1.96 -12.31
N LEU A 115 13.60 -3.27 -12.55
CA LEU A 115 12.98 -3.86 -13.74
C LEU A 115 11.51 -4.22 -13.55
N VAL A 116 11.12 -4.65 -12.36
CA VAL A 116 9.79 -5.19 -12.11
C VAL A 116 9.11 -4.54 -10.92
N VAL A 117 9.72 -4.67 -9.73
CA VAL A 117 9.02 -4.36 -8.46
C VAL A 117 8.60 -2.90 -8.38
N ILE A 118 9.44 -1.96 -8.81
CA ILE A 118 9.10 -0.53 -8.74
C ILE A 118 7.89 -0.18 -9.63
N HIS A 119 7.74 -0.84 -10.77
CA HIS A 119 6.61 -0.61 -11.67
C HIS A 119 5.30 -1.16 -11.09
N LEU A 120 5.35 -2.35 -10.49
CA LEU A 120 4.22 -2.92 -9.77
C LEU A 120 3.85 -2.08 -8.54
N HIS A 121 4.85 -1.67 -7.75
CA HIS A 121 4.68 -0.81 -6.59
C HIS A 121 4.03 0.54 -6.95
N ASN A 122 4.48 1.18 -8.03
CA ASN A 122 3.89 2.43 -8.50
C ASN A 122 2.40 2.24 -8.87
N ALA A 123 2.08 1.17 -9.60
CA ALA A 123 0.70 0.89 -9.99
C ALA A 123 -0.19 0.54 -8.78
N LEU A 124 0.34 -0.22 -7.82
CA LEU A 124 -0.34 -0.52 -6.56
C LEU A 124 -0.66 0.76 -5.78
N LEU A 125 0.31 1.68 -5.68
CA LEU A 125 0.11 2.93 -4.95
C LEU A 125 -0.91 3.85 -5.62
N GLU A 126 -0.94 3.92 -6.94
CA GLU A 126 -1.98 4.68 -7.65
C GLU A 126 -3.37 4.07 -7.43
N ASP A 127 -3.52 2.74 -7.46
CA ASP A 127 -4.78 2.06 -7.12
C ASP A 127 -5.17 2.30 -5.64
N LEU A 128 -4.20 2.32 -4.71
CA LEU A 128 -4.43 2.64 -3.30
C LEU A 128 -4.92 4.09 -3.13
N LEU A 129 -4.32 5.04 -3.82
CA LEU A 129 -4.73 6.44 -3.80
C LEU A 129 -6.13 6.62 -4.42
N ASP A 130 -6.47 5.84 -5.45
CA ASP A 130 -7.82 5.79 -6.02
C ASP A 130 -8.85 5.28 -5.00
N ASN A 131 -8.50 4.23 -4.23
CA ASN A 131 -9.37 3.73 -3.16
C ASN A 131 -9.59 4.79 -2.07
N ALA A 132 -8.53 5.49 -1.65
CA ALA A 132 -8.65 6.60 -0.69
C ALA A 132 -9.60 7.68 -1.21
N GLN A 133 -9.42 8.10 -2.46
CA GLN A 133 -10.26 9.13 -3.09
C GLN A 133 -11.72 8.65 -3.20
N ARG A 134 -11.94 7.43 -3.71
CA ARG A 134 -13.29 6.83 -3.85
C ARG A 134 -14.00 6.71 -2.51
N ALA A 135 -13.31 6.25 -1.48
CA ALA A 135 -13.88 6.11 -0.13
C ALA A 135 -14.26 7.45 0.48
N ALA A 136 -13.50 8.51 0.21
CA ALA A 136 -13.71 9.85 0.77
C ALA A 136 -14.72 10.71 -0.02
N THR A 137 -14.84 10.52 -1.35
CA THR A 137 -15.62 11.40 -2.25
C THR A 137 -16.71 10.68 -3.05
N GLY A 138 -16.75 9.34 -2.99
CA GLY A 138 -17.69 8.51 -3.77
C GLY A 138 -17.21 8.20 -5.19
N ALA A 139 -16.23 8.92 -5.74
CA ALA A 139 -15.78 8.77 -7.12
C ALA A 139 -14.29 9.06 -7.30
N VAL A 140 -13.74 8.59 -8.43
CA VAL A 140 -12.40 8.93 -8.91
C VAL A 140 -12.56 9.49 -10.32
N ALA A 141 -12.27 10.78 -10.49
CA ALA A 141 -12.46 11.45 -11.79
C ALA A 141 -11.53 10.90 -12.87
N LYS A 142 -10.31 10.50 -12.50
CA LYS A 142 -9.31 9.95 -13.42
C LYS A 142 -8.65 8.73 -12.78
N PRO A 143 -9.25 7.54 -12.92
CA PRO A 143 -8.68 6.31 -12.35
C PRO A 143 -7.30 5.98 -12.93
N ALA A 144 -6.47 5.35 -12.11
CA ALA A 144 -5.17 4.85 -12.50
C ALA A 144 -5.28 3.81 -13.63
N THR A 145 -4.36 3.88 -14.57
CA THR A 145 -4.26 2.93 -15.68
C THR A 145 -2.91 2.25 -15.68
N TRP A 146 -2.90 0.93 -15.86
CA TRP A 146 -1.68 0.15 -15.87
C TRP A 146 -1.05 0.12 -17.27
N SER A 147 0.27 0.29 -17.34
CA SER A 147 1.04 0.03 -18.55
C SER A 147 0.97 -1.45 -18.94
N TRP A 148 1.31 -1.77 -20.21
CA TRP A 148 1.40 -3.17 -20.67
C TRP A 148 2.41 -3.97 -19.84
N TRP A 149 3.51 -3.36 -19.40
CA TRP A 149 4.55 -3.97 -18.56
C TRP A 149 4.00 -4.37 -17.19
N VAL A 150 3.27 -3.48 -16.53
CA VAL A 150 2.59 -3.76 -15.26
C VAL A 150 1.58 -4.89 -15.43
N ARG A 151 0.75 -4.87 -16.50
CA ARG A 151 -0.23 -5.93 -16.78
C ARG A 151 0.42 -7.29 -16.95
N LEU A 152 1.55 -7.36 -17.67
CA LEU A 152 2.31 -8.58 -17.89
C LEU A 152 2.82 -9.16 -16.55
N TRP A 153 3.53 -8.36 -15.78
CA TRP A 153 4.13 -8.82 -14.51
C TRP A 153 3.08 -9.07 -13.43
N HIS A 154 2.03 -8.28 -13.38
CA HIS A 154 0.89 -8.56 -12.51
C HIS A 154 0.24 -9.91 -12.85
N TRP A 155 0.06 -10.23 -14.12
CA TRP A 155 -0.46 -11.53 -14.55
C TRP A 155 0.46 -12.70 -14.15
N ILE A 156 1.77 -12.52 -14.25
CA ILE A 156 2.76 -13.57 -13.92
C ILE A 156 2.92 -13.74 -12.41
N VAL A 157 3.02 -12.65 -11.65
CA VAL A 157 3.46 -12.67 -10.24
C VAL A 157 2.28 -12.47 -9.29
N GLU A 158 1.53 -11.38 -9.43
CA GLU A 158 0.51 -10.99 -8.44
C GLU A 158 -0.77 -11.82 -8.54
N ARG A 159 -1.30 -11.99 -9.75
CA ARG A 159 -2.58 -12.66 -9.96
C ARG A 159 -2.67 -14.08 -9.40
N PRO A 160 -1.66 -14.95 -9.50
CA PRO A 160 -1.69 -16.26 -8.87
C PRO A 160 -1.79 -16.19 -7.34
N MET A 161 -1.05 -15.25 -6.72
CA MET A 161 -1.07 -15.05 -5.26
C MET A 161 -2.40 -14.48 -4.77
N VAL A 162 -2.98 -13.51 -5.49
CA VAL A 162 -4.32 -12.97 -5.19
C VAL A 162 -5.37 -14.07 -5.23
N LYS A 163 -5.37 -14.90 -6.27
CA LYS A 163 -6.31 -16.03 -6.40
C LYS A 163 -6.15 -17.06 -5.29
N ALA A 164 -4.91 -17.41 -4.92
CA ALA A 164 -4.63 -18.33 -3.83
C ALA A 164 -5.15 -17.77 -2.49
N HIS A 165 -4.93 -16.49 -2.22
CA HIS A 165 -5.44 -15.84 -1.01
C HIS A 165 -6.98 -15.86 -0.97
N GLN A 166 -7.65 -15.48 -2.06
CA GLN A 166 -9.13 -15.48 -2.15
C GLN A 166 -9.71 -16.88 -1.95
N ALA A 167 -9.08 -17.91 -2.51
CA ALA A 167 -9.50 -19.30 -2.33
C ALA A 167 -9.38 -19.74 -0.86
N ASN A 168 -8.29 -19.41 -0.18
CA ASN A 168 -8.08 -19.70 1.23
C ASN A 168 -9.12 -19.00 2.12
N MET A 169 -9.44 -17.75 1.84
CA MET A 169 -10.47 -17.00 2.57
C MET A 169 -11.87 -17.57 2.35
N ALA A 170 -12.19 -18.04 1.16
CA ALA A 170 -13.46 -18.69 0.85
C ALA A 170 -13.60 -20.04 1.57
N PHE A 171 -12.51 -20.79 1.72
CA PHE A 171 -12.48 -22.04 2.48
C PHE A 171 -12.66 -21.82 3.99
N ALA A 172 -12.02 -20.80 4.55
CA ALA A 172 -12.10 -20.48 5.98
C ALA A 172 -13.47 -19.96 6.45
N ARG A 173 -14.36 -19.56 5.52
CA ARG A 173 -15.73 -19.07 5.80
C ARG A 173 -16.81 -20.18 5.72
N ARG A 174 -16.43 -21.40 5.37
CA ARG A 174 -17.31 -22.58 5.32
C ARG A 174 -17.19 -23.41 6.59
#